data_31a868170d75738d0e7f219ad22519b0
#
_entry.id   31a868170d75738d0e7f219ad22519b0
#
_cell.length_a   1.000
_cell.length_b   1.000
_cell.length_c   1.000
_cell.angle_alpha   90.00
_cell.angle_beta   90.00
_cell.angle_gamma   90.00
#
_symmetry.space_group_name_H-M   'P 1'
#
loop_
_entity.id
_entity.type
_entity.pdbx_description
1 polymer ?
#
loop_
_entity_poly.entity_id
_entity_poly.type
_entity_poly.pdbx_seq_one_letter_code
_entity_poly.pdbx_strand_id
1 'polypeptide(L)'
;MRRFVAISTLLVFAFLGARAQTEKDVEGGQDHPLLSRMPGYYLSRYDTKDFDVYESGYLSGEDAKWEGKRTTIDYTRTTGSKEASMVQISRNYLNAIKKIGGQILYNDDRIVVAKVMKAGATTWVHVSAFNDGRDYEIVVVEPKPMEQEVVADASALSQSIAATGKAVVYGIYFDTGKSVLKPESEPTLEQITKLLKQEPKLQLYVVGHTDNDGSLDFNLKLSADRAAAVVKALVGRGISASRLASAGVASYCPAASNKTDDGKAKNRRVELVARN
;
A
#
# COMPACT_ATOMS: atom_id res chain seq x y z
N MET A 1 -11.62 66.09 -50.08
CA MET A 1 -10.72 65.91 -48.91
C MET A 1 -11.14 64.64 -48.15
N ARG A 2 -10.51 63.51 -48.37
CA ARG A 2 -10.76 62.25 -47.63
C ARG A 2 -9.64 62.07 -46.58
N ARG A 3 -9.99 62.09 -45.31
CA ARG A 3 -9.05 61.84 -44.20
C ARG A 3 -8.95 60.33 -44.00
N PHE A 4 -7.74 59.76 -44.17
CA PHE A 4 -7.39 58.40 -43.76
C PHE A 4 -7.04 58.43 -42.25
N VAL A 5 -7.76 57.60 -41.48
CA VAL A 5 -7.40 57.31 -40.10
C VAL A 5 -6.63 55.99 -40.11
N ALA A 6 -5.37 56.06 -39.70
CA ALA A 6 -4.52 54.89 -39.52
C ALA A 6 -4.74 54.32 -38.12
N ILE A 7 -5.26 53.09 -38.06
CA ILE A 7 -5.43 52.32 -36.81
C ILE A 7 -4.11 51.56 -36.62
N SER A 8 -3.33 51.98 -35.61
CA SER A 8 -2.11 51.30 -35.20
C SER A 8 -2.48 50.15 -34.23
N THR A 9 -2.38 48.92 -34.71
CA THR A 9 -2.63 47.72 -33.89
C THR A 9 -1.36 47.41 -33.06
N LEU A 10 -1.44 47.65 -31.77
CA LEU A 10 -0.38 47.32 -30.82
C LEU A 10 -0.44 45.81 -30.54
N LEU A 11 0.51 45.04 -31.11
CA LEU A 11 0.69 43.62 -30.74
C LEU A 11 1.39 43.54 -29.38
N VAL A 12 0.63 43.18 -28.36
CA VAL A 12 1.16 42.81 -27.04
C VAL A 12 1.67 41.36 -27.12
N PHE A 13 2.97 41.22 -27.24
CA PHE A 13 3.63 39.92 -27.02
C PHE A 13 3.60 39.59 -25.53
N ALA A 14 2.70 38.68 -25.13
CA ALA A 14 2.77 38.06 -23.82
C ALA A 14 3.95 37.09 -23.80
N PHE A 15 5.06 37.50 -23.20
CA PHE A 15 6.14 36.60 -22.82
C PHE A 15 5.59 35.68 -21.71
N LEU A 16 5.16 34.46 -22.07
CA LEU A 16 5.07 33.37 -21.11
C LEU A 16 6.48 33.09 -20.64
N GLY A 17 6.86 33.64 -19.50
CA GLY A 17 8.10 33.30 -18.83
C GLY A 17 8.08 31.81 -18.47
N ALA A 18 8.84 30.99 -19.20
CA ALA A 18 9.18 29.67 -18.75
C ALA A 18 9.86 29.86 -17.37
N ARG A 19 9.22 29.43 -16.30
CA ARG A 19 9.85 29.33 -14.99
C ARG A 19 11.08 28.45 -15.16
N ALA A 20 12.25 29.04 -15.06
CA ALA A 20 13.49 28.27 -14.99
C ALA A 20 13.34 27.33 -13.79
N GLN A 21 13.26 26.06 -14.05
CA GLN A 21 13.22 25.03 -13.00
C GLN A 21 14.58 25.15 -12.26
N THR A 22 14.54 25.48 -10.99
CA THR A 22 15.76 25.59 -10.20
C THR A 22 16.35 24.19 -10.06
N GLU A 23 17.62 24.00 -10.45
CA GLU A 23 18.37 22.75 -10.33
C GLU A 23 18.67 22.41 -8.87
N LYS A 24 17.62 22.15 -8.11
CA LYS A 24 17.65 21.80 -6.68
C LYS A 24 16.70 20.65 -6.43
N ASP A 25 16.99 19.90 -5.39
CA ASP A 25 16.11 18.85 -4.95
C ASP A 25 14.70 19.40 -4.69
N VAL A 26 13.70 18.65 -5.14
CA VAL A 26 12.29 18.97 -4.85
C VAL A 26 12.08 18.96 -3.33
N GLU A 27 11.27 19.90 -2.84
CA GLU A 27 10.97 20.03 -1.42
C GLU A 27 10.37 18.74 -0.84
N GLY A 28 10.90 18.31 0.32
CA GLY A 28 10.49 17.04 0.96
C GLY A 28 11.05 15.79 0.30
N GLY A 29 11.75 15.90 -0.83
CA GLY A 29 12.37 14.77 -1.50
C GLY A 29 13.63 14.29 -0.80
N GLN A 30 13.86 12.97 -0.81
CA GLN A 30 15.05 12.34 -0.25
C GLN A 30 15.43 11.10 -1.03
N ASP A 31 16.70 10.72 -0.97
CA ASP A 31 17.16 9.45 -1.54
C ASP A 31 16.53 8.28 -0.78
N HIS A 32 16.27 7.19 -1.48
CA HIS A 32 15.78 5.98 -0.82
C HIS A 32 16.89 5.34 0.04
N PRO A 33 16.60 4.86 1.26
CA PRO A 33 17.61 4.30 2.17
C PRO A 33 18.41 3.10 1.61
N LEU A 34 17.93 2.44 0.58
CA LEU A 34 18.63 1.33 -0.10
C LEU A 34 19.68 1.79 -1.08
N LEU A 35 19.48 2.92 -1.77
CA LEU A 35 20.28 3.34 -2.92
C LEU A 35 20.45 4.86 -2.93
N SER A 36 21.68 5.34 -2.92
CA SER A 36 21.97 6.76 -3.11
C SER A 36 21.91 7.14 -4.59
N ARG A 37 21.72 8.43 -4.86
CA ARG A 37 21.80 8.98 -6.22
C ARG A 37 23.21 8.94 -6.81
N MET A 38 23.29 9.06 -8.12
CA MET A 38 24.56 9.29 -8.83
C MET A 38 25.10 10.70 -8.52
N PRO A 39 26.43 10.87 -8.37
CA PRO A 39 27.03 12.20 -8.23
C PRO A 39 26.70 13.12 -9.41
N GLY A 40 26.39 14.38 -9.13
CA GLY A 40 26.06 15.38 -10.15
C GLY A 40 24.61 15.35 -10.62
N TYR A 41 23.74 14.68 -9.91
CA TYR A 41 22.29 14.67 -10.14
C TYR A 41 21.56 15.33 -8.98
N TYR A 42 20.48 16.01 -9.27
CA TYR A 42 19.52 16.50 -8.28
C TYR A 42 18.21 15.73 -8.42
N LEU A 43 17.44 15.70 -7.36
CA LEU A 43 16.16 15.02 -7.27
C LEU A 43 15.09 15.95 -7.86
N SER A 44 14.64 15.65 -9.08
CA SER A 44 13.69 16.48 -9.83
C SER A 44 12.22 16.16 -9.53
N ARG A 45 11.94 14.94 -9.06
CA ARG A 45 10.61 14.51 -8.62
C ARG A 45 10.71 13.47 -7.50
N TYR A 46 9.80 13.58 -6.54
CA TYR A 46 9.61 12.62 -5.48
C TYR A 46 8.12 12.35 -5.29
N ASP A 47 7.71 11.08 -5.38
CA ASP A 47 6.34 10.66 -5.18
C ASP A 47 6.33 9.41 -4.29
N THR A 48 5.47 9.39 -3.28
CA THR A 48 5.29 8.23 -2.42
C THR A 48 3.82 7.96 -2.22
N LYS A 49 3.45 6.69 -2.32
CA LYS A 49 2.09 6.22 -2.05
C LYS A 49 2.17 5.10 -1.01
N ASP A 50 1.35 5.19 -0.01
CA ASP A 50 1.32 4.23 1.08
C ASP A 50 0.91 2.83 0.64
N PHE A 51 0.10 2.75 -0.42
CA PHE A 51 -0.21 1.53 -1.14
C PHE A 51 -0.46 1.84 -2.61
N ASP A 52 0.21 1.10 -3.48
CA ASP A 52 0.01 1.17 -4.93
C ASP A 52 0.42 -0.15 -5.59
N VAL A 53 0.07 -0.28 -6.85
CA VAL A 53 0.48 -1.38 -7.72
C VAL A 53 1.48 -0.86 -8.75
N TYR A 54 2.60 -1.55 -8.89
CA TYR A 54 3.57 -1.28 -9.95
C TYR A 54 3.73 -2.51 -10.84
N GLU A 55 3.60 -2.33 -12.14
CA GLU A 55 3.82 -3.38 -13.12
C GLU A 55 5.12 -3.12 -13.88
N SER A 56 6.05 -4.08 -13.78
CA SER A 56 7.29 -4.03 -14.55
C SER A 56 7.05 -4.59 -15.94
N GLY A 57 7.18 -3.76 -16.96
CA GLY A 57 7.08 -4.19 -18.37
C GLY A 57 8.23 -5.11 -18.85
N TYR A 58 9.20 -5.41 -17.98
CA TYR A 58 10.38 -6.22 -18.27
C TYR A 58 10.32 -7.63 -17.69
N LEU A 59 9.28 -7.94 -16.92
CA LEU A 59 9.07 -9.23 -16.28
C LEU A 59 7.72 -9.81 -16.67
N SER A 60 7.51 -11.09 -16.38
CA SER A 60 6.25 -11.79 -16.59
C SER A 60 5.89 -12.64 -15.37
N GLY A 61 4.61 -13.03 -15.25
CA GLY A 61 4.12 -13.82 -14.13
C GLY A 61 4.02 -13.01 -12.83
N GLU A 62 4.18 -13.68 -11.71
CA GLU A 62 4.03 -13.08 -10.37
C GLU A 62 5.07 -11.99 -10.07
N ASP A 63 6.26 -12.09 -10.69
CA ASP A 63 7.34 -11.11 -10.52
C ASP A 63 7.12 -9.81 -11.31
N ALA A 64 6.12 -9.75 -12.19
CA ALA A 64 5.84 -8.56 -13.00
C ALA A 64 5.05 -7.48 -12.25
N LYS A 65 4.29 -7.87 -11.23
CA LYS A 65 3.35 -7.01 -10.50
C LYS A 65 3.71 -6.95 -9.02
N TRP A 66 3.95 -5.74 -8.51
CA TRP A 66 4.35 -5.51 -7.13
C TRP A 66 3.32 -4.63 -6.43
N GLU A 67 2.91 -5.02 -5.23
CA GLU A 67 1.93 -4.30 -4.42
C GLU A 67 2.54 -3.88 -3.08
N GLY A 68 2.28 -2.66 -2.66
CA GLY A 68 2.77 -2.13 -1.40
C GLY A 68 3.04 -0.63 -1.41
N LYS A 69 3.84 -0.16 -0.47
CA LYS A 69 4.30 1.23 -0.44
C LYS A 69 5.23 1.48 -1.61
N ARG A 70 4.83 2.36 -2.53
CA ARG A 70 5.63 2.75 -3.69
C ARG A 70 6.32 4.08 -3.45
N THR A 71 7.62 4.13 -3.73
CA THR A 71 8.41 5.37 -3.80
C THR A 71 8.97 5.50 -5.21
N THR A 72 8.67 6.60 -5.89
CA THR A 72 9.22 6.95 -7.21
C THR A 72 10.07 8.19 -7.08
N ILE A 73 11.30 8.13 -7.58
CA ILE A 73 12.29 9.19 -7.49
C ILE A 73 12.89 9.42 -8.87
N ASP A 74 12.70 10.63 -9.41
CA ASP A 74 13.33 11.04 -10.66
C ASP A 74 14.54 11.92 -10.35
N TYR A 75 15.63 11.64 -11.04
CA TYR A 75 16.87 12.37 -10.95
C TYR A 75 17.23 12.99 -12.29
N THR A 76 17.63 14.25 -12.26
CA THR A 76 18.08 15.00 -13.44
C THR A 76 19.52 15.48 -13.21
N ARG A 77 20.34 15.39 -14.23
CA ARG A 77 21.74 15.84 -14.18
C ARG A 77 21.80 17.36 -14.04
N THR A 78 22.59 17.81 -13.07
CA THR A 78 22.89 19.24 -12.87
C THR A 78 23.71 19.78 -14.03
N THR A 79 23.38 20.95 -14.55
CA THR A 79 24.12 21.62 -15.64
C THR A 79 25.57 21.80 -15.24
N GLY A 80 26.48 21.45 -16.15
CA GLY A 80 27.93 21.53 -15.93
C GLY A 80 28.53 20.37 -15.11
N SER A 81 27.72 19.43 -14.59
CA SER A 81 28.26 18.22 -13.98
C SER A 81 28.76 17.23 -15.02
N LYS A 82 29.60 16.29 -14.59
CA LYS A 82 30.16 15.23 -15.47
C LYS A 82 29.02 14.40 -16.08
N GLU A 83 29.10 14.19 -17.38
CA GLU A 83 28.15 13.32 -18.08
C GLU A 83 28.32 11.86 -17.70
N ALA A 84 27.18 11.19 -17.44
CA ALA A 84 27.12 9.74 -17.30
C ALA A 84 26.21 9.20 -18.41
N SER A 85 26.66 8.14 -19.09
CA SER A 85 25.82 7.43 -20.05
C SER A 85 24.76 6.58 -19.35
N MET A 86 23.69 6.21 -20.06
CA MET A 86 22.67 5.28 -19.54
C MET A 86 23.29 3.96 -19.06
N VAL A 87 24.24 3.42 -19.83
CA VAL A 87 24.99 2.20 -19.46
C VAL A 87 25.75 2.39 -18.15
N GLN A 88 26.38 3.56 -17.96
CA GLN A 88 27.11 3.85 -16.72
C GLN A 88 26.15 3.91 -15.52
N ILE A 89 24.99 4.54 -15.66
CA ILE A 89 23.95 4.60 -14.62
C ILE A 89 23.47 3.19 -14.29
N SER A 90 23.02 2.44 -15.30
CA SER A 90 22.52 1.06 -15.15
C SER A 90 23.54 0.18 -14.43
N ARG A 91 24.81 0.17 -14.86
CA ARG A 91 25.86 -0.66 -14.25
C ARG A 91 26.21 -0.25 -12.82
N ASN A 92 26.16 1.04 -12.47
CA ASN A 92 26.36 1.48 -11.09
C ASN A 92 25.27 0.94 -10.18
N TYR A 93 24.00 1.06 -10.56
CA TYR A 93 22.89 0.52 -9.77
C TYR A 93 22.87 -1.01 -9.73
N LEU A 94 23.18 -1.68 -10.86
CA LEU A 94 23.35 -3.13 -10.89
C LEU A 94 24.38 -3.61 -9.87
N ASN A 95 25.55 -2.94 -9.83
CA ASN A 95 26.62 -3.30 -8.90
C ASN A 95 26.26 -2.96 -7.43
N ALA A 96 25.61 -1.81 -7.20
CA ALA A 96 25.16 -1.42 -5.87
C ALA A 96 24.12 -2.42 -5.32
N ILE A 97 23.16 -2.82 -6.14
CA ILE A 97 22.12 -3.80 -5.77
C ILE A 97 22.75 -5.16 -5.48
N LYS A 98 23.69 -5.64 -6.30
CA LYS A 98 24.42 -6.89 -6.04
C LYS A 98 25.20 -6.82 -4.74
N LYS A 99 25.85 -5.68 -4.43
CA LYS A 99 26.65 -5.49 -3.21
C LYS A 99 25.82 -5.58 -1.93
N ILE A 100 24.56 -5.18 -1.97
CA ILE A 100 23.62 -5.31 -0.84
C ILE A 100 22.87 -6.65 -0.81
N GLY A 101 23.27 -7.63 -1.64
CA GLY A 101 22.68 -8.96 -1.70
C GLY A 101 21.40 -9.05 -2.53
N GLY A 102 21.14 -8.08 -3.42
CA GLY A 102 19.97 -8.09 -4.26
C GLY A 102 20.06 -9.11 -5.40
N GLN A 103 18.95 -9.77 -5.69
CA GLN A 103 18.77 -10.67 -6.83
C GLN A 103 18.35 -9.85 -8.05
N ILE A 104 19.14 -9.91 -9.12
CA ILE A 104 18.79 -9.26 -10.39
C ILE A 104 17.80 -10.16 -11.14
N LEU A 105 16.66 -9.59 -11.53
CA LEU A 105 15.61 -10.25 -12.29
C LEU A 105 15.69 -9.92 -13.78
N TYR A 106 16.05 -8.67 -14.11
CA TYR A 106 16.28 -8.21 -15.46
C TYR A 106 17.35 -7.10 -15.47
N ASN A 107 18.18 -7.05 -16.49
CA ASN A 107 19.02 -5.88 -16.77
C ASN A 107 19.39 -5.78 -18.24
N ASP A 108 19.54 -4.55 -18.71
CA ASP A 108 20.14 -4.16 -19.98
C ASP A 108 20.98 -2.88 -19.81
N ASP A 109 21.33 -2.22 -20.91
CA ASP A 109 22.14 -1.00 -20.90
C ASP A 109 21.43 0.23 -20.29
N ARG A 110 20.14 0.13 -19.96
CA ARG A 110 19.31 1.22 -19.41
C ARG A 110 18.52 0.84 -18.17
N ILE A 111 18.18 -0.43 -18.03
CA ILE A 111 17.21 -0.92 -17.05
C ILE A 111 17.89 -1.89 -16.08
N VAL A 112 17.52 -1.79 -14.81
CA VAL A 112 17.81 -2.82 -13.79
C VAL A 112 16.53 -3.08 -13.01
N VAL A 113 16.12 -4.34 -12.99
CA VAL A 113 15.00 -4.80 -12.15
C VAL A 113 15.51 -5.85 -11.19
N ALA A 114 15.21 -5.69 -9.91
CA ALA A 114 15.77 -6.54 -8.87
C ALA A 114 14.84 -6.72 -7.67
N LYS A 115 15.11 -7.76 -6.89
CA LYS A 115 14.58 -7.99 -5.54
C LYS A 115 15.69 -7.82 -4.51
N VAL A 116 15.41 -7.17 -3.39
CA VAL A 116 16.30 -7.05 -2.24
C VAL A 116 15.58 -7.58 -1.02
N MET A 117 16.14 -8.63 -0.39
CA MET A 117 15.62 -9.17 0.87
C MET A 117 16.20 -8.36 2.04
N LYS A 118 15.34 -7.74 2.85
CA LYS A 118 15.74 -7.01 4.06
C LYS A 118 14.79 -7.34 5.21
N ALA A 119 15.34 -7.80 6.31
CA ALA A 119 14.56 -8.15 7.50
C ALA A 119 13.37 -9.11 7.24
N GLY A 120 13.52 -10.04 6.30
CA GLY A 120 12.49 -11.03 5.95
C GLY A 120 11.43 -10.52 4.96
N ALA A 121 11.49 -9.26 4.54
CA ALA A 121 10.61 -8.70 3.54
C ALA A 121 11.32 -8.52 2.19
N THR A 122 10.61 -8.78 1.10
CA THR A 122 11.11 -8.56 -0.27
C THR A 122 10.81 -7.13 -0.69
N THR A 123 11.82 -6.35 -1.02
CA THR A 123 11.67 -5.03 -1.64
C THR A 123 12.03 -5.13 -3.11
N TRP A 124 11.18 -4.63 -4.01
CA TRP A 124 11.47 -4.56 -5.43
C TRP A 124 12.07 -3.21 -5.80
N VAL A 125 12.98 -3.23 -6.74
CA VAL A 125 13.67 -2.05 -7.25
C VAL A 125 13.65 -2.09 -8.77
N HIS A 126 13.23 -0.99 -9.39
CA HIS A 126 13.35 -0.76 -10.82
C HIS A 126 14.12 0.55 -11.04
N VAL A 127 15.22 0.47 -11.77
CA VAL A 127 16.01 1.64 -12.20
C VAL A 127 15.92 1.76 -13.71
N SER A 128 15.60 2.95 -14.21
CA SER A 128 15.45 3.22 -15.63
C SER A 128 16.21 4.50 -15.99
N ALA A 129 17.23 4.40 -16.87
CA ALA A 129 17.97 5.53 -17.38
C ALA A 129 17.46 5.92 -18.78
N PHE A 130 17.31 7.21 -19.04
CA PHE A 130 16.79 7.76 -20.30
C PHE A 130 17.43 9.10 -20.65
N ASN A 131 17.05 9.69 -21.78
CA ASN A 131 17.59 10.96 -22.29
C ASN A 131 19.13 10.98 -22.31
N ASP A 132 19.76 9.92 -22.87
CA ASP A 132 21.22 9.77 -22.97
C ASP A 132 21.95 9.90 -21.62
N GLY A 133 21.29 9.46 -20.53
CA GLY A 133 21.83 9.54 -19.17
C GLY A 133 21.69 10.91 -18.50
N ARG A 134 20.94 11.83 -19.11
CA ARG A 134 20.56 13.08 -18.45
C ARG A 134 19.61 12.84 -17.29
N ASP A 135 18.69 11.89 -17.46
CA ASP A 135 17.66 11.60 -16.49
C ASP A 135 17.65 10.09 -16.15
N TYR A 136 17.26 9.76 -14.94
CA TYR A 136 16.93 8.39 -14.53
C TYR A 136 15.90 8.38 -13.41
N GLU A 137 15.15 7.29 -13.35
CA GLU A 137 14.11 7.03 -12.35
C GLU A 137 14.50 5.82 -11.49
N ILE A 138 14.16 5.88 -10.23
CA ILE A 138 14.17 4.73 -9.32
C ILE A 138 12.76 4.55 -8.77
N VAL A 139 12.18 3.37 -9.01
CA VAL A 139 10.95 2.93 -8.36
C VAL A 139 11.29 1.86 -7.33
N VAL A 140 10.86 2.06 -6.10
CA VAL A 140 10.98 1.07 -5.02
C VAL A 140 9.59 0.72 -4.53
N VAL A 141 9.31 -0.59 -4.43
CA VAL A 141 8.06 -1.09 -3.83
C VAL A 141 8.41 -1.95 -2.62
N GLU A 142 8.00 -1.49 -1.46
CA GLU A 142 8.11 -2.20 -0.19
C GLU A 142 6.77 -2.88 0.11
N PRO A 143 6.73 -4.21 0.32
CA PRO A 143 5.47 -4.90 0.60
C PRO A 143 4.77 -4.29 1.82
N LYS A 144 3.57 -3.85 1.61
CA LYS A 144 2.68 -3.34 2.66
C LYS A 144 1.26 -3.84 2.34
N PRO A 145 0.55 -4.48 3.29
CA PRO A 145 -0.84 -4.82 3.05
C PRO A 145 -1.66 -3.54 2.86
N MET A 146 -2.63 -3.60 1.94
CA MET A 146 -3.60 -2.53 1.76
C MET A 146 -4.42 -2.35 3.04
N GLU A 147 -4.43 -1.13 3.58
CA GLU A 147 -5.34 -0.80 4.67
C GLU A 147 -6.76 -0.65 4.10
N GLN A 148 -7.70 -1.39 4.67
CA GLN A 148 -9.09 -1.33 4.26
C GLN A 148 -9.76 -0.10 4.90
N GLU A 149 -9.79 1.02 4.18
CA GLU A 149 -10.42 2.27 4.66
C GLU A 149 -11.94 2.27 4.48
N VAL A 150 -12.43 1.55 3.46
CA VAL A 150 -13.87 1.45 3.20
C VAL A 150 -14.45 0.29 4.01
N VAL A 151 -15.24 0.63 5.00
CA VAL A 151 -15.95 -0.32 5.85
C VAL A 151 -17.33 -0.56 5.29
N ALA A 152 -17.77 -1.82 5.23
CA ALA A 152 -19.15 -2.12 4.91
C ALA A 152 -20.07 -1.44 5.94
N ASP A 153 -21.05 -0.67 5.47
CA ASP A 153 -22.01 -0.01 6.36
C ASP A 153 -22.94 -1.03 7.05
N ALA A 154 -23.67 -0.57 8.06
CA ALA A 154 -24.60 -1.42 8.81
C ALA A 154 -25.63 -2.12 7.91
N SER A 155 -26.05 -1.47 6.81
CA SER A 155 -27.02 -2.04 5.86
C SER A 155 -26.40 -3.19 5.06
N ALA A 156 -25.17 -3.01 4.55
CA ALA A 156 -24.48 -4.06 3.82
C ALA A 156 -24.16 -5.27 4.71
N LEU A 157 -23.81 -5.04 5.99
CA LEU A 157 -23.61 -6.12 6.96
C LEU A 157 -24.92 -6.87 7.22
N SER A 158 -26.04 -6.15 7.40
CA SER A 158 -27.37 -6.74 7.56
C SER A 158 -27.76 -7.61 6.38
N GLN A 159 -27.65 -7.07 5.15
CA GLN A 159 -27.94 -7.80 3.90
C GLN A 159 -27.09 -9.06 3.75
N SER A 160 -25.80 -8.99 4.06
CA SER A 160 -24.91 -10.16 3.98
C SER A 160 -25.34 -11.24 4.98
N ILE A 161 -25.64 -10.85 6.23
CA ILE A 161 -26.11 -11.78 7.26
C ILE A 161 -27.45 -12.41 6.87
N ALA A 162 -28.38 -11.62 6.33
CA ALA A 162 -29.67 -12.14 5.89
C ALA A 162 -29.54 -13.13 4.72
N ALA A 163 -28.64 -12.85 3.78
CA ALA A 163 -28.47 -13.67 2.58
C ALA A 163 -27.67 -14.96 2.83
N THR A 164 -26.65 -14.92 3.69
CA THR A 164 -25.67 -16.01 3.82
C THR A 164 -25.52 -16.55 5.25
N GLY A 165 -26.22 -15.97 6.22
CA GLY A 165 -26.06 -16.28 7.64
C GLY A 165 -24.84 -15.62 8.28
N LYS A 166 -24.00 -14.91 7.52
CA LYS A 166 -22.78 -14.27 8.04
C LYS A 166 -22.37 -13.03 7.26
N ALA A 167 -21.55 -12.18 7.88
CA ALA A 167 -20.83 -11.10 7.21
C ALA A 167 -19.34 -11.16 7.56
N VAL A 168 -18.49 -11.02 6.55
CA VAL A 168 -17.04 -10.85 6.75
C VAL A 168 -16.78 -9.38 7.08
N VAL A 169 -16.03 -9.16 8.15
CA VAL A 169 -15.67 -7.81 8.60
C VAL A 169 -14.17 -7.59 8.46
N TYR A 170 -13.82 -6.73 7.57
CA TYR A 170 -12.48 -6.15 7.48
C TYR A 170 -12.45 -4.82 8.23
N GLY A 171 -11.27 -4.29 8.56
CA GLY A 171 -11.14 -3.03 9.32
C GLY A 171 -11.20 -3.22 10.84
N ILE A 172 -11.03 -4.44 11.34
CA ILE A 172 -10.72 -4.73 12.75
C ILE A 172 -9.22 -5.05 12.85
N TYR A 173 -8.47 -4.17 13.49
CA TYR A 173 -7.00 -4.21 13.50
C TYR A 173 -6.45 -4.56 14.88
N PHE A 174 -5.39 -5.35 14.87
CA PHE A 174 -4.61 -5.75 16.04
C PHE A 174 -3.13 -5.70 15.71
N ASP A 175 -2.28 -5.51 16.70
CA ASP A 175 -0.85 -5.75 16.53
C ASP A 175 -0.56 -7.23 16.32
N THR A 176 0.60 -7.52 15.72
CA THR A 176 1.05 -8.90 15.52
C THR A 176 1.11 -9.66 16.85
N GLY A 177 0.47 -10.82 16.89
CA GLY A 177 0.41 -11.68 18.08
C GLY A 177 -0.37 -11.10 19.26
N LYS A 178 -1.10 -9.98 19.10
CA LYS A 178 -1.89 -9.34 20.17
C LYS A 178 -3.39 -9.36 19.86
N SER A 179 -4.18 -9.17 20.91
CA SER A 179 -5.65 -9.09 20.87
C SER A 179 -6.20 -7.72 21.34
N VAL A 180 -5.31 -6.72 21.49
CA VAL A 180 -5.72 -5.36 21.80
C VAL A 180 -6.17 -4.68 20.51
N LEU A 181 -7.40 -4.15 20.51
CA LEU A 181 -7.95 -3.41 19.37
C LEU A 181 -7.17 -2.11 19.16
N LYS A 182 -6.81 -1.86 17.92
CA LYS A 182 -6.20 -0.59 17.51
C LYS A 182 -7.27 0.47 17.27
N PRO A 183 -6.93 1.78 17.43
CA PRO A 183 -7.88 2.88 17.21
C PRO A 183 -8.49 2.89 15.81
N GLU A 184 -7.76 2.41 14.81
CA GLU A 184 -8.21 2.31 13.42
C GLU A 184 -9.39 1.35 13.22
N SER A 185 -9.73 0.53 14.23
CA SER A 185 -10.91 -0.34 14.24
C SER A 185 -12.21 0.40 14.55
N GLU A 186 -12.14 1.63 15.02
CA GLU A 186 -13.30 2.39 15.51
C GLU A 186 -14.42 2.55 14.47
N PRO A 187 -14.14 2.95 13.21
CA PRO A 187 -15.20 3.08 12.20
C PRO A 187 -15.98 1.78 11.98
N THR A 188 -15.29 0.64 11.98
CA THR A 188 -15.90 -0.68 11.81
C THR A 188 -16.77 -1.06 13.01
N LEU A 189 -16.26 -0.82 14.23
CA LEU A 189 -17.03 -1.07 15.46
C LEU A 189 -18.29 -0.22 15.55
N GLU A 190 -18.26 1.01 15.04
CA GLU A 190 -19.43 1.88 14.94
C GLU A 190 -20.50 1.30 14.01
N GLN A 191 -20.11 0.79 12.82
CA GLN A 191 -21.06 0.18 11.89
C GLN A 191 -21.69 -1.11 12.45
N ILE A 192 -20.91 -1.96 13.12
CA ILE A 192 -21.45 -3.14 13.79
C ILE A 192 -22.41 -2.74 14.94
N THR A 193 -22.05 -1.71 15.70
CA THR A 193 -22.92 -1.18 16.76
C THR A 193 -24.22 -0.64 16.18
N LYS A 194 -24.17 0.10 15.07
CA LYS A 194 -25.33 0.64 14.36
C LYS A 194 -26.24 -0.48 13.88
N LEU A 195 -25.70 -1.51 13.24
CA LEU A 195 -26.43 -2.72 12.83
C LEU A 195 -27.19 -3.34 14.02
N LEU A 196 -26.49 -3.60 15.12
CA LEU A 196 -27.07 -4.25 16.28
C LEU A 196 -28.13 -3.38 17.01
N LYS A 197 -28.04 -2.05 16.91
CA LYS A 197 -29.07 -1.13 17.41
C LYS A 197 -30.29 -1.07 16.48
N GLN A 198 -30.09 -1.16 15.16
CA GLN A 198 -31.17 -1.19 14.17
C GLN A 198 -31.93 -2.52 14.18
N GLU A 199 -31.24 -3.60 14.50
CA GLU A 199 -31.82 -4.96 14.57
C GLU A 199 -31.75 -5.53 16.00
N PRO A 200 -32.68 -5.13 16.92
CA PRO A 200 -32.60 -5.48 18.35
C PRO A 200 -32.74 -6.97 18.63
N LYS A 201 -33.31 -7.75 17.71
CA LYS A 201 -33.46 -9.21 17.84
C LYS A 201 -32.25 -9.99 17.30
N LEU A 202 -31.38 -9.37 16.51
CA LEU A 202 -30.22 -10.02 15.94
C LEU A 202 -29.23 -10.40 17.03
N GLN A 203 -28.85 -11.68 17.05
CA GLN A 203 -27.79 -12.23 17.91
C GLN A 203 -26.67 -12.74 17.05
N LEU A 204 -25.42 -12.54 17.48
CA LEU A 204 -24.24 -12.84 16.70
C LEU A 204 -23.21 -13.66 17.46
N TYR A 205 -22.61 -14.62 16.77
CA TYR A 205 -21.26 -15.06 17.07
C TYR A 205 -20.27 -14.12 16.38
N VAL A 206 -19.30 -13.64 17.14
CA VAL A 206 -18.11 -12.96 16.60
C VAL A 206 -17.02 -13.99 16.47
N VAL A 207 -16.60 -14.30 15.25
CA VAL A 207 -15.65 -15.39 14.96
C VAL A 207 -14.33 -14.80 14.48
N GLY A 208 -13.26 -15.07 15.23
CA GLY A 208 -11.90 -14.63 14.87
C GLY A 208 -11.18 -15.69 14.03
N HIS A 209 -10.45 -15.24 13.04
CA HIS A 209 -9.61 -16.06 12.15
C HIS A 209 -8.16 -15.57 12.14
N THR A 210 -7.22 -16.46 11.84
CA THR A 210 -5.81 -16.14 11.58
C THR A 210 -5.41 -16.69 10.22
N ASP A 211 -4.24 -16.27 9.73
CA ASP A 211 -3.48 -17.02 8.75
C ASP A 211 -2.84 -18.28 9.40
N ASN A 212 -1.98 -18.97 8.66
CA ASN A 212 -1.29 -20.17 9.12
C ASN A 212 0.12 -19.90 9.70
N ASP A 213 0.49 -18.65 9.97
CA ASP A 213 1.76 -18.31 10.60
C ASP A 213 1.71 -18.60 12.11
N GLY A 214 2.69 -19.34 12.63
CA GLY A 214 2.74 -19.78 14.01
C GLY A 214 2.07 -21.15 14.26
N SER A 215 2.04 -21.56 15.54
CA SER A 215 1.41 -22.86 15.91
C SER A 215 -0.11 -22.75 15.91
N LEU A 216 -0.78 -23.86 15.62
CA LEU A 216 -2.23 -23.93 15.60
C LEU A 216 -2.85 -23.59 16.97
N ASP A 217 -2.27 -24.10 18.06
CA ASP A 217 -2.76 -23.86 19.42
C ASP A 217 -2.65 -22.37 19.80
N PHE A 218 -1.54 -21.73 19.44
CA PHE A 218 -1.38 -20.29 19.60
C PHE A 218 -2.44 -19.53 18.82
N ASN A 219 -2.65 -19.89 17.55
CA ASN A 219 -3.63 -19.23 16.68
C ASN A 219 -5.09 -19.47 17.13
N LEU A 220 -5.42 -20.64 17.68
CA LEU A 220 -6.74 -20.89 18.28
C LEU A 220 -6.99 -19.93 19.44
N LYS A 221 -6.02 -19.84 20.36
CA LYS A 221 -6.12 -18.89 21.47
C LYS A 221 -6.18 -17.45 21.00
N LEU A 222 -5.30 -17.02 20.09
CA LEU A 222 -5.22 -15.66 19.58
C LEU A 222 -6.51 -15.24 18.88
N SER A 223 -7.08 -16.10 18.03
CA SER A 223 -8.34 -15.82 17.33
C SER A 223 -9.52 -15.71 18.29
N ALA A 224 -9.59 -16.55 19.34
CA ALA A 224 -10.60 -16.46 20.38
C ALA A 224 -10.46 -15.17 21.20
N ASP A 225 -9.25 -14.81 21.62
CA ASP A 225 -8.97 -13.59 22.39
C ASP A 225 -9.31 -12.32 21.57
N ARG A 226 -9.05 -12.32 20.26
CA ARG A 226 -9.43 -11.23 19.35
C ARG A 226 -10.94 -11.09 19.21
N ALA A 227 -11.65 -12.19 19.03
CA ALA A 227 -13.10 -12.20 18.98
C ALA A 227 -13.72 -11.69 20.30
N ALA A 228 -13.18 -12.12 21.44
CA ALA A 228 -13.60 -11.65 22.76
C ALA A 228 -13.34 -10.15 22.95
N ALA A 229 -12.24 -9.61 22.43
CA ALA A 229 -11.95 -8.18 22.47
C ALA A 229 -12.98 -7.36 21.67
N VAL A 230 -13.41 -7.84 20.50
CA VAL A 230 -14.49 -7.21 19.70
C VAL A 230 -15.81 -7.25 20.47
N VAL A 231 -16.20 -8.40 21.03
CA VAL A 231 -17.43 -8.51 21.87
C VAL A 231 -17.37 -7.53 23.02
N LYS A 232 -16.26 -7.46 23.76
CA LYS A 232 -16.09 -6.51 24.88
C LYS A 232 -16.25 -5.06 24.40
N ALA A 233 -15.71 -4.71 23.24
CA ALA A 233 -15.84 -3.38 22.66
C ALA A 233 -17.29 -3.04 22.28
N LEU A 234 -18.04 -3.98 21.73
CA LEU A 234 -19.47 -3.81 21.40
C LEU A 234 -20.34 -3.69 22.65
N VAL A 235 -20.07 -4.48 23.69
CA VAL A 235 -20.76 -4.37 24.98
C VAL A 235 -20.47 -2.99 25.61
N GLY A 236 -19.26 -2.50 25.56
CA GLY A 236 -18.91 -1.14 26.01
C GLY A 236 -19.65 -0.03 25.26
N ARG A 237 -20.18 -0.30 24.05
CA ARG A 237 -21.02 0.61 23.24
C ARG A 237 -22.52 0.43 23.46
N GLY A 238 -22.89 -0.34 24.52
CA GLY A 238 -24.26 -0.52 24.96
C GLY A 238 -25.03 -1.68 24.29
N ILE A 239 -24.32 -2.59 23.59
CA ILE A 239 -24.95 -3.82 23.09
C ILE A 239 -25.03 -4.83 24.23
N SER A 240 -26.21 -5.46 24.42
CA SER A 240 -26.39 -6.48 25.48
C SER A 240 -25.44 -7.67 25.24
N ALA A 241 -24.72 -8.06 26.28
CA ALA A 241 -23.81 -9.20 26.25
C ALA A 241 -24.51 -10.52 25.88
N SER A 242 -25.79 -10.66 26.23
CA SER A 242 -26.59 -11.87 25.91
C SER A 242 -26.80 -12.07 24.40
N ARG A 243 -26.65 -11.01 23.61
CA ARG A 243 -26.78 -11.04 22.15
C ARG A 243 -25.50 -11.44 21.43
N LEU A 244 -24.39 -11.52 22.16
CA LEU A 244 -23.06 -11.72 21.57
C LEU A 244 -22.38 -12.93 22.18
N ALA A 245 -21.73 -13.72 21.34
CA ALA A 245 -20.80 -14.76 21.77
C ALA A 245 -19.53 -14.68 20.91
N SER A 246 -18.38 -15.08 21.46
CA SER A 246 -17.12 -15.09 20.74
C SER A 246 -16.61 -16.49 20.49
N ALA A 247 -15.98 -16.73 19.36
CA ALA A 247 -15.27 -17.96 19.02
C ALA A 247 -14.00 -17.66 18.24
N GLY A 248 -13.01 -18.54 18.34
CA GLY A 248 -11.81 -18.50 17.51
C GLY A 248 -11.64 -19.80 16.77
N VAL A 249 -11.31 -19.73 15.47
CA VAL A 249 -11.16 -20.91 14.60
C VAL A 249 -9.78 -20.98 13.95
N ALA A 250 -8.84 -20.13 14.37
CA ALA A 250 -7.49 -20.07 13.80
C ALA A 250 -7.52 -20.06 12.27
N SER A 251 -6.67 -20.89 11.64
CA SER A 251 -6.58 -21.07 10.19
C SER A 251 -7.43 -22.21 9.62
N TYR A 252 -8.36 -22.79 10.42
CA TYR A 252 -9.20 -23.89 9.96
C TYR A 252 -10.16 -23.55 8.82
N CYS A 253 -10.59 -22.28 8.73
CA CYS A 253 -11.55 -21.83 7.74
C CYS A 253 -10.95 -20.69 6.90
N PRO A 254 -10.00 -20.98 6.00
CA PRO A 254 -9.36 -19.96 5.19
C PRO A 254 -10.34 -19.37 4.17
N ALA A 255 -10.33 -18.05 4.01
CA ALA A 255 -11.05 -17.34 2.94
C ALA A 255 -10.25 -17.31 1.64
N ALA A 256 -8.93 -17.43 1.73
CA ALA A 256 -8.01 -17.46 0.59
C ALA A 256 -6.80 -18.35 0.88
N SER A 257 -5.96 -18.58 -0.13
CA SER A 257 -4.74 -19.40 0.02
C SER A 257 -3.75 -18.76 0.99
N ASN A 258 -3.24 -19.52 1.97
CA ASN A 258 -2.17 -19.09 2.86
C ASN A 258 -0.77 -19.11 2.21
N LYS A 259 -0.68 -19.41 0.90
CA LYS A 259 0.60 -19.42 0.18
C LYS A 259 1.05 -18.02 -0.26
N THR A 260 0.16 -17.04 -0.24
CA THR A 260 0.44 -15.66 -0.64
C THR A 260 0.16 -14.71 0.51
N ASP A 261 0.88 -13.59 0.57
CA ASP A 261 0.69 -12.57 1.62
C ASP A 261 -0.71 -11.94 1.55
N ASP A 262 -1.23 -11.73 0.34
CA ASP A 262 -2.61 -11.26 0.11
C ASP A 262 -3.65 -12.25 0.65
N GLY A 263 -3.45 -13.54 0.40
CA GLY A 263 -4.33 -14.59 0.93
C GLY A 263 -4.26 -14.68 2.45
N LYS A 264 -3.08 -14.57 3.05
CA LYS A 264 -2.91 -14.49 4.51
C LYS A 264 -3.60 -13.25 5.08
N ALA A 265 -3.51 -12.09 4.41
CA ALA A 265 -4.20 -10.88 4.83
C ALA A 265 -5.73 -11.06 4.85
N LYS A 266 -6.31 -11.72 3.83
CA LYS A 266 -7.74 -12.07 3.78
C LYS A 266 -8.14 -13.09 4.86
N ASN A 267 -7.22 -13.93 5.30
CA ASN A 267 -7.47 -14.91 6.35
C ASN A 267 -7.46 -14.27 7.76
N ARG A 268 -6.68 -13.20 7.99
CA ARG A 268 -6.68 -12.43 9.24
C ARG A 268 -7.91 -11.52 9.31
N ARG A 269 -9.09 -12.09 9.66
CA ARG A 269 -10.37 -11.40 9.63
C ARG A 269 -11.24 -11.74 10.84
N VAL A 270 -12.34 -11.00 10.97
CA VAL A 270 -13.45 -11.29 11.88
C VAL A 270 -14.70 -11.56 11.05
N GLU A 271 -15.49 -12.55 11.41
CA GLU A 271 -16.82 -12.81 10.83
C GLU A 271 -17.90 -12.57 11.90
N LEU A 272 -19.01 -11.96 11.49
CA LEU A 272 -20.24 -11.87 12.25
C LEU A 272 -21.18 -12.95 11.74
N VAL A 273 -21.50 -13.92 12.55
CA VAL A 273 -22.33 -15.07 12.16
C VAL A 273 -23.65 -15.02 12.93
N ALA A 274 -24.78 -15.12 12.22
CA ALA A 274 -26.09 -15.14 12.86
C ALA A 274 -26.19 -16.29 13.89
N ARG A 275 -26.68 -15.97 15.06
CA ARG A 275 -26.98 -16.93 16.13
C ARG A 275 -28.49 -17.13 16.16
N ASN A 276 -28.94 -18.26 15.60
CA ASN A 276 -30.34 -18.66 15.53
C ASN A 276 -30.74 -19.38 16.82
#